data_d29835a3507da16f9ac5b1b1182b6770
#
_entry.id   d29835a3507da16f9ac5b1b1182b6770
#
_cell.length_a   1.000
_cell.length_b   1.000
_cell.length_c   1.000
_cell.angle_alpha   90.00
_cell.angle_beta   90.00
_cell.angle_gamma   90.00
#
_symmetry.space_group_name_H-M   'P 1'
#
loop_
_entity.id
_entity.type
_entity.pdbx_description
1 polymer ?
#
loop_
_entity_poly.entity_id
_entity_poly.type
_entity_poly.pdbx_seq_one_letter_code
_entity_poly.pdbx_strand_id
1 'polypeptide(L)'
;MNEQNQFDWVNFYKEFASKLLDYKDRRDELVEKVKAIYTMTGMNMPTLEKDNNLIDIDPFTVFGLFNKKLKDDNRIKILTAIAKLFDVKTAVPTSFDSLPVLNPQNATFYYFIGERGESDIDELWELFASALAYAQEPTTDRREKVAHYFDLAINKKGNGNSKITMALYWISPNSFLNLDSRNEWYIYESGKVPSDIVSGLPEIEAKIPSSKYFQIVESLRSYLQSSESELKDFKELSFDAWKYSEQVNQEKAAEKKAATKVS
;
A
#
# COMPACT_ATOMS: atom_id res chain seq x y z
N MET A 1 -17.34 13.46 11.28
CA MET A 1 -16.63 13.14 10.02
C MET A 1 -17.70 12.74 9.01
N ASN A 2 -17.73 13.34 7.84
CA ASN A 2 -18.68 12.96 6.79
C ASN A 2 -18.28 11.59 6.24
N GLU A 3 -19.11 10.58 6.43
CA GLU A 3 -18.93 9.21 5.89
C GLU A 3 -18.72 9.19 4.36
N GLN A 4 -19.13 10.24 3.66
CA GLN A 4 -19.05 10.37 2.20
C GLN A 4 -17.63 10.45 1.63
N ASN A 5 -16.60 10.79 2.43
CA ASN A 5 -15.22 11.00 1.93
C ASN A 5 -14.20 10.01 2.50
N GLN A 6 -14.62 9.03 3.28
CA GLN A 6 -13.71 8.13 4.02
C GLN A 6 -12.73 7.35 3.13
N PHE A 7 -13.14 7.01 1.91
CA PHE A 7 -12.34 6.25 0.94
C PHE A 7 -12.29 6.94 -0.42
N ASP A 8 -12.32 8.28 -0.46
CA ASP A 8 -12.30 9.03 -1.72
C ASP A 8 -10.98 8.85 -2.50
N TRP A 9 -9.90 8.48 -1.83
CA TRP A 9 -8.62 8.17 -2.44
C TRP A 9 -8.67 6.94 -3.38
N VAL A 10 -9.58 5.99 -3.15
CA VAL A 10 -9.62 4.71 -3.90
C VAL A 10 -9.82 4.93 -5.39
N ASN A 11 -10.78 5.75 -5.77
CA ASN A 11 -11.08 6.00 -7.19
C ASN A 11 -9.96 6.77 -7.88
N PHE A 12 -9.36 7.75 -7.20
CA PHE A 12 -8.21 8.49 -7.72
C PHE A 12 -7.01 7.56 -7.94
N TYR A 13 -6.69 6.73 -6.95
CA TYR A 13 -5.56 5.80 -7.04
C TYR A 13 -5.76 4.76 -8.13
N LYS A 14 -7.00 4.26 -8.30
CA LYS A 14 -7.35 3.32 -9.36
C LYS A 14 -7.15 3.93 -10.74
N GLU A 15 -7.64 5.15 -10.97
CA GLU A 15 -7.45 5.85 -12.25
C GLU A 15 -5.98 6.15 -12.48
N PHE A 16 -5.28 6.66 -11.47
CA PHE A 16 -3.85 6.93 -11.58
C PHE A 16 -3.05 5.66 -11.89
N ALA A 17 -3.34 4.54 -11.24
CA ALA A 17 -2.68 3.27 -11.54
C ALA A 17 -2.87 2.85 -13.00
N SER A 18 -4.07 3.01 -13.55
CA SER A 18 -4.34 2.75 -14.97
C SER A 18 -3.51 3.65 -15.89
N LYS A 19 -3.42 4.95 -15.59
CA LYS A 19 -2.61 5.90 -16.35
C LYS A 19 -1.11 5.63 -16.23
N LEU A 20 -0.67 5.23 -15.04
CA LEU A 20 0.74 4.92 -14.78
C LEU A 20 1.19 3.68 -15.56
N LEU A 21 0.32 2.70 -15.76
CA LEU A 21 0.62 1.50 -16.54
C LEU A 21 1.07 1.80 -17.97
N ASP A 22 0.58 2.88 -18.57
CA ASP A 22 0.96 3.32 -19.92
C ASP A 22 2.47 3.70 -20.03
N TYR A 23 3.14 3.91 -18.88
CA TYR A 23 4.57 4.25 -18.80
C TYR A 23 5.50 3.05 -18.60
N LYS A 24 4.96 1.83 -18.55
CA LYS A 24 5.78 0.62 -18.37
C LYS A 24 6.92 0.53 -19.37
N ASP A 25 6.65 0.87 -20.62
CA ASP A 25 7.62 0.85 -21.72
C ASP A 25 8.13 2.26 -22.14
N ARG A 26 7.80 3.30 -21.33
CA ARG A 26 8.20 4.70 -21.54
C ARG A 26 8.72 5.31 -20.24
N ARG A 27 9.66 4.64 -19.58
CA ARG A 27 10.12 4.97 -18.24
C ARG A 27 10.93 6.25 -18.15
N ASP A 28 11.65 6.58 -19.21
CA ASP A 28 12.33 7.88 -19.35
C ASP A 28 11.34 9.06 -19.30
N GLU A 29 10.20 8.94 -20.00
CA GLU A 29 9.12 9.93 -19.89
C GLU A 29 8.53 9.98 -18.46
N LEU A 30 8.39 8.83 -17.80
CA LEU A 30 7.94 8.76 -16.42
C LEU A 30 8.90 9.47 -15.46
N VAL A 31 10.20 9.25 -15.63
CA VAL A 31 11.24 9.91 -14.83
C VAL A 31 11.10 11.43 -14.94
N GLU A 32 10.91 11.97 -16.17
CA GLU A 32 10.71 13.40 -16.37
C GLU A 32 9.41 13.90 -15.71
N LYS A 33 8.32 13.13 -15.75
CA LYS A 33 7.09 13.48 -15.04
C LYS A 33 7.27 13.47 -13.52
N VAL A 34 8.02 12.52 -12.97
CA VAL A 34 8.35 12.49 -11.53
C VAL A 34 9.11 13.74 -11.12
N LYS A 35 10.12 14.14 -11.89
CA LYS A 35 10.85 15.41 -11.66
C LYS A 35 9.92 16.62 -11.75
N ALA A 36 9.02 16.64 -12.73
CA ALA A 36 8.05 17.70 -12.92
C ALA A 36 7.08 17.86 -11.74
N ILE A 37 6.70 16.78 -11.03
CA ILE A 37 5.89 16.86 -9.81
C ILE A 37 6.55 17.80 -8.80
N TYR A 38 7.85 17.63 -8.56
CA TYR A 38 8.59 18.42 -7.58
C TYR A 38 8.85 19.86 -8.04
N THR A 39 9.08 20.05 -9.33
CA THR A 39 9.15 21.40 -9.92
C THR A 39 7.83 22.15 -9.75
N MET A 40 6.69 21.51 -10.01
CA MET A 40 5.36 22.11 -9.90
C MET A 40 4.95 22.40 -8.45
N THR A 41 5.35 21.56 -7.52
CA THR A 41 4.98 21.71 -6.10
C THR A 41 5.93 22.61 -5.32
N GLY A 42 7.14 22.86 -5.85
CA GLY A 42 8.21 23.55 -5.13
C GLY A 42 8.78 22.74 -3.96
N MET A 43 8.45 21.45 -3.85
CA MET A 43 8.94 20.56 -2.81
C MET A 43 10.28 19.92 -3.22
N ASN A 44 11.08 19.55 -2.23
CA ASN A 44 12.30 18.80 -2.49
C ASN A 44 11.99 17.36 -2.91
N MET A 45 12.53 16.93 -4.04
CA MET A 45 12.44 15.54 -4.46
C MET A 45 13.22 14.65 -3.48
N PRO A 46 12.65 13.52 -3.02
CA PRO A 46 13.40 12.57 -2.19
C PRO A 46 14.55 11.95 -3.01
N THR A 47 15.54 11.40 -2.32
CA THR A 47 16.60 10.63 -2.97
C THR A 47 16.02 9.30 -3.47
N LEU A 48 15.89 9.17 -4.79
CA LEU A 48 15.31 8.00 -5.46
C LEU A 48 16.38 7.17 -6.20
N GLU A 49 17.59 7.68 -6.31
CA GLU A 49 18.73 7.00 -6.93
C GLU A 49 20.05 7.58 -6.40
N LYS A 50 21.12 6.82 -6.57
CA LYS A 50 22.48 7.25 -6.25
C LYS A 50 22.82 8.58 -6.92
N ASP A 51 23.45 9.46 -6.17
CA ASP A 51 23.85 10.79 -6.61
C ASP A 51 22.69 11.66 -7.17
N ASN A 52 21.44 11.35 -6.76
CA ASN A 52 20.20 11.97 -7.26
C ASN A 52 20.02 11.86 -8.79
N ASN A 53 20.69 10.91 -9.41
CA ASN A 53 20.60 10.67 -10.85
C ASN A 53 19.53 9.63 -11.17
N LEU A 54 18.27 10.01 -11.05
CA LEU A 54 17.14 9.14 -11.35
C LEU A 54 17.09 8.85 -12.85
N ILE A 55 17.27 7.58 -13.22
CA ILE A 55 17.25 7.11 -14.61
C ILE A 55 16.15 6.10 -14.88
N ASP A 56 15.63 5.43 -13.84
CA ASP A 56 14.54 4.48 -13.92
C ASP A 56 13.79 4.44 -12.59
N ILE A 57 12.50 4.06 -12.62
CA ILE A 57 11.65 4.02 -11.43
C ILE A 57 10.55 2.96 -11.59
N ASP A 58 10.26 2.21 -10.53
CA ASP A 58 9.14 1.30 -10.47
C ASP A 58 7.82 2.03 -10.08
N PRO A 59 6.65 1.46 -10.42
CA PRO A 59 5.37 2.13 -10.20
C PRO A 59 5.00 2.25 -8.73
N PHE A 60 5.43 1.32 -7.87
CA PHE A 60 5.13 1.38 -6.45
C PHE A 60 5.93 2.47 -5.75
N THR A 61 7.16 2.73 -6.19
CA THR A 61 7.94 3.89 -5.73
C THR A 61 7.27 5.20 -6.14
N VAL A 62 6.64 5.27 -7.31
CA VAL A 62 5.84 6.44 -7.70
C VAL A 62 4.67 6.65 -6.73
N PHE A 63 3.92 5.60 -6.38
CA PHE A 63 2.89 5.66 -5.34
C PHE A 63 3.47 6.02 -3.97
N GLY A 64 4.67 5.57 -3.65
CA GLY A 64 5.39 5.90 -2.41
C GLY A 64 5.70 7.39 -2.26
N LEU A 65 5.76 8.16 -3.35
CA LEU A 65 6.04 9.60 -3.30
C LEU A 65 4.99 10.37 -2.47
N PHE A 66 3.74 9.91 -2.50
CA PHE A 66 2.64 10.50 -1.75
C PHE A 66 2.08 9.59 -0.64
N ASN A 67 2.48 8.31 -0.59
CA ASN A 67 2.10 7.34 0.44
C ASN A 67 3.22 7.11 1.47
N LYS A 68 3.81 8.16 1.95
CA LYS A 68 4.75 8.20 3.07
C LYS A 68 4.25 9.19 4.13
N LYS A 69 4.92 9.26 5.29
CA LYS A 69 4.57 10.25 6.34
C LYS A 69 4.72 11.67 5.80
N LEU A 70 3.64 12.24 5.33
CA LEU A 70 3.49 13.61 4.85
C LEU A 70 2.30 14.25 5.56
N LYS A 71 2.34 15.60 5.69
CA LYS A 71 1.13 16.36 6.01
C LYS A 71 0.16 16.27 4.83
N ASP A 72 -1.13 16.23 5.10
CA ASP A 72 -2.15 16.09 4.05
C ASP A 72 -2.09 17.19 3.00
N ASP A 73 -1.83 18.45 3.39
CA ASP A 73 -1.62 19.54 2.44
C ASP A 73 -0.50 19.25 1.42
N ASN A 74 0.61 18.67 1.87
CA ASN A 74 1.71 18.31 0.98
C ASN A 74 1.35 17.12 0.08
N ARG A 75 0.62 16.14 0.62
CA ARG A 75 0.10 15.02 -0.16
C ARG A 75 -0.86 15.51 -1.25
N ILE A 76 -1.78 16.38 -0.90
CA ILE A 76 -2.74 16.98 -1.84
C ILE A 76 -2.01 17.76 -2.94
N LYS A 77 -0.96 18.52 -2.61
CA LYS A 77 -0.13 19.20 -3.62
C LYS A 77 0.48 18.22 -4.63
N ILE A 78 1.06 17.13 -4.16
CA ILE A 78 1.64 16.09 -5.03
C ILE A 78 0.54 15.45 -5.89
N LEU A 79 -0.60 15.07 -5.31
CA LEU A 79 -1.70 14.46 -6.03
C LEU A 79 -2.32 15.42 -7.06
N THR A 80 -2.37 16.71 -6.77
CA THR A 80 -2.80 17.75 -7.71
C THR A 80 -1.86 17.86 -8.91
N ALA A 81 -0.55 17.80 -8.68
CA ALA A 81 0.44 17.77 -9.74
C ALA A 81 0.33 16.49 -10.58
N ILE A 82 0.16 15.35 -9.95
CA ILE A 82 -0.09 14.05 -10.60
C ILE A 82 -1.33 14.13 -11.48
N ALA A 83 -2.44 14.67 -10.98
CA ALA A 83 -3.68 14.78 -11.74
C ALA A 83 -3.47 15.55 -13.05
N LYS A 84 -2.69 16.64 -13.02
CA LYS A 84 -2.36 17.43 -14.22
C LYS A 84 -1.41 16.69 -15.16
N LEU A 85 -0.33 16.11 -14.64
CA LEU A 85 0.72 15.49 -15.44
C LEU A 85 0.28 14.18 -16.10
N PHE A 86 -0.60 13.44 -15.46
CA PHE A 86 -1.08 12.11 -15.92
C PHE A 86 -2.52 12.13 -16.43
N ASP A 87 -3.13 13.31 -16.53
CA ASP A 87 -4.52 13.48 -16.99
C ASP A 87 -5.53 12.64 -16.20
N VAL A 88 -5.39 12.60 -14.85
CA VAL A 88 -6.35 11.96 -13.96
C VAL A 88 -7.57 12.87 -13.81
N LYS A 89 -8.76 12.34 -14.09
CA LYS A 89 -10.03 13.10 -14.09
C LYS A 89 -10.77 13.01 -12.76
N THR A 90 -10.54 11.94 -12.01
CA THR A 90 -11.10 11.79 -10.66
C THR A 90 -10.62 12.95 -9.77
N ALA A 91 -11.52 13.47 -8.96
CA ALA A 91 -11.20 14.53 -8.03
C ALA A 91 -10.07 14.12 -7.07
N VAL A 92 -9.17 15.06 -6.78
CA VAL A 92 -8.08 14.85 -5.82
C VAL A 92 -8.67 14.55 -4.44
N PRO A 93 -8.26 13.47 -3.76
CA PRO A 93 -8.78 13.10 -2.46
C PRO A 93 -8.51 14.16 -1.40
N THR A 94 -9.41 14.25 -0.44
CA THR A 94 -9.32 15.18 0.70
C THR A 94 -9.19 14.49 2.04
N SER A 95 -9.45 13.17 2.09
CA SER A 95 -9.30 12.33 3.28
C SER A 95 -8.36 11.16 3.02
N PHE A 96 -7.47 10.93 3.98
CA PHE A 96 -6.46 9.87 3.95
C PHE A 96 -6.47 9.05 5.24
N ASP A 97 -7.57 9.08 5.97
CA ASP A 97 -7.73 8.34 7.21
C ASP A 97 -7.55 6.84 6.95
N SER A 98 -6.76 6.19 7.81
CA SER A 98 -6.38 4.79 7.70
C SER A 98 -5.58 4.37 6.47
N LEU A 99 -5.23 5.30 5.57
CA LEU A 99 -4.36 4.97 4.43
C LEU A 99 -2.99 4.51 4.96
N PRO A 100 -2.55 3.29 4.64
CA PRO A 100 -1.25 2.83 5.06
C PRO A 100 -0.14 3.60 4.34
N VAL A 101 0.90 3.99 5.09
CA VAL A 101 1.99 4.82 4.57
C VAL A 101 3.35 4.25 4.93
N LEU A 102 4.32 4.46 4.04
CA LEU A 102 5.71 4.06 4.22
C LEU A 102 6.42 4.94 5.26
N ASN A 103 7.43 4.37 5.89
CA ASN A 103 8.47 5.16 6.55
C ASN A 103 9.25 5.94 5.48
N PRO A 104 9.46 7.27 5.65
CA PRO A 104 10.19 8.09 4.68
C PRO A 104 11.58 7.58 4.28
N GLN A 105 12.26 6.86 5.18
CA GLN A 105 13.58 6.28 4.93
C GLN A 105 13.57 5.06 3.98
N ASN A 106 12.39 4.49 3.70
CA ASN A 106 12.20 3.29 2.87
C ASN A 106 11.25 3.57 1.69
N ALA A 107 11.41 4.71 1.03
CA ALA A 107 10.46 5.16 0.00
C ALA A 107 10.60 4.43 -1.34
N THR A 108 11.74 3.80 -1.64
CA THR A 108 11.96 3.04 -2.88
C THR A 108 11.72 1.55 -2.67
N PHE A 109 11.16 0.89 -3.68
CA PHE A 109 10.95 -0.57 -3.71
C PHE A 109 12.12 -1.32 -4.32
N TYR A 110 13.13 -0.60 -4.77
CA TYR A 110 14.41 -1.09 -5.30
C TYR A 110 15.58 -0.44 -4.55
N TYR A 111 16.73 -1.08 -4.58
CA TYR A 111 17.99 -0.47 -4.15
C TYR A 111 18.63 0.34 -5.28
N PHE A 112 19.56 1.23 -4.95
CA PHE A 112 20.24 2.07 -5.92
C PHE A 112 21.17 1.27 -6.84
N ILE A 113 21.54 1.87 -7.96
CA ILE A 113 22.49 1.27 -8.92
C ILE A 113 23.74 0.79 -8.20
N GLY A 114 24.15 -0.44 -8.52
CA GLY A 114 25.27 -1.15 -7.91
C GLY A 114 24.88 -2.01 -6.71
N GLU A 115 23.65 -1.86 -6.16
CA GLU A 115 23.13 -2.70 -5.07
C GLU A 115 21.88 -3.49 -5.44
N ARG A 116 21.17 -3.08 -6.50
CA ARG A 116 19.99 -3.80 -7.01
C ARG A 116 20.34 -4.80 -8.09
N GLY A 117 19.51 -5.83 -8.25
CA GLY A 117 19.52 -6.72 -9.40
C GLY A 117 19.11 -6.01 -10.70
N GLU A 118 19.61 -6.46 -11.84
CA GLU A 118 19.31 -5.86 -13.15
C GLU A 118 17.80 -5.88 -13.48
N SER A 119 17.08 -6.91 -13.05
CA SER A 119 15.64 -7.08 -13.31
C SER A 119 14.75 -6.51 -12.23
N ASP A 120 15.28 -5.92 -11.14
CA ASP A 120 14.47 -5.56 -9.97
C ASP A 120 13.33 -4.60 -10.29
N ILE A 121 13.58 -3.59 -11.10
CA ILE A 121 12.56 -2.61 -11.52
C ILE A 121 11.58 -3.25 -12.51
N ASP A 122 12.05 -4.07 -13.45
CA ASP A 122 11.20 -4.78 -14.40
C ASP A 122 10.22 -5.72 -13.71
N GLU A 123 10.68 -6.49 -12.73
CA GLU A 123 9.84 -7.41 -11.95
C GLU A 123 8.79 -6.68 -11.10
N LEU A 124 9.10 -5.49 -10.58
CA LEU A 124 8.12 -4.63 -9.90
C LEU A 124 7.06 -4.11 -10.87
N TRP A 125 7.43 -3.75 -12.10
CA TRP A 125 6.49 -3.40 -13.16
C TRP A 125 5.60 -4.58 -13.56
N GLU A 126 6.15 -5.79 -13.63
CA GLU A 126 5.36 -6.99 -13.90
C GLU A 126 4.40 -7.32 -12.76
N LEU A 127 4.81 -7.15 -11.50
CA LEU A 127 3.89 -7.27 -10.36
C LEU A 127 2.74 -6.26 -10.46
N PHE A 128 3.05 -5.01 -10.76
CA PHE A 128 2.04 -3.97 -10.90
C PHE A 128 1.05 -4.28 -12.02
N ALA A 129 1.54 -4.59 -13.22
CA ALA A 129 0.70 -4.91 -14.36
C ALA A 129 -0.18 -6.14 -14.13
N SER A 130 0.40 -7.21 -13.57
CA SER A 130 -0.33 -8.44 -13.27
C SER A 130 -1.37 -8.23 -12.17
N ALA A 131 -1.06 -7.42 -11.15
CA ALA A 131 -2.00 -7.09 -10.07
C ALA A 131 -3.20 -6.29 -10.60
N LEU A 132 -3.00 -5.31 -11.48
CA LEU A 132 -4.09 -4.57 -12.12
C LEU A 132 -4.95 -5.47 -13.00
N ALA A 133 -4.34 -6.37 -13.79
CA ALA A 133 -5.06 -7.33 -14.60
C ALA A 133 -5.90 -8.31 -13.76
N TYR A 134 -5.33 -8.81 -12.65
CA TYR A 134 -6.05 -9.67 -11.70
C TYR A 134 -7.21 -8.93 -11.03
N ALA A 135 -6.99 -7.69 -10.61
CA ALA A 135 -8.02 -6.88 -9.98
C ALA A 135 -9.21 -6.59 -10.92
N GLN A 136 -8.94 -6.47 -12.23
CA GLN A 136 -9.97 -6.27 -13.23
C GLN A 136 -10.77 -7.54 -13.50
N GLU A 137 -10.09 -8.69 -13.57
CA GLU A 137 -10.70 -9.99 -13.82
C GLU A 137 -9.93 -11.08 -13.08
N PRO A 138 -10.44 -11.55 -11.92
CA PRO A 138 -9.72 -12.48 -11.04
C PRO A 138 -9.83 -13.92 -11.54
N THR A 139 -8.99 -14.28 -12.50
CA THR A 139 -8.83 -15.66 -12.99
C THR A 139 -7.66 -16.36 -12.32
N THR A 140 -7.63 -17.71 -12.37
CA THR A 140 -6.53 -18.51 -11.83
C THR A 140 -5.20 -18.15 -12.46
N ASP A 141 -5.12 -18.07 -13.78
CA ASP A 141 -3.89 -17.74 -14.52
C ASP A 141 -3.35 -16.35 -14.13
N ARG A 142 -4.24 -15.36 -13.98
CA ARG A 142 -3.83 -14.02 -13.53
C ARG A 142 -3.36 -14.02 -12.09
N ARG A 143 -4.00 -14.80 -11.22
CA ARG A 143 -3.55 -14.99 -9.85
C ARG A 143 -2.16 -15.63 -9.78
N GLU A 144 -1.91 -16.67 -10.57
CA GLU A 144 -0.60 -17.33 -10.64
C GLU A 144 0.49 -16.35 -11.12
N LYS A 145 0.17 -15.48 -12.08
CA LYS A 145 1.09 -14.44 -12.53
C LYS A 145 1.40 -13.43 -11.43
N VAL A 146 0.39 -12.97 -10.68
CA VAL A 146 0.62 -12.10 -9.51
C VAL A 146 1.46 -12.83 -8.46
N ALA A 147 1.14 -14.08 -8.16
CA ALA A 147 1.85 -14.88 -7.17
C ALA A 147 3.36 -15.00 -7.50
N HIS A 148 3.69 -15.29 -8.76
CA HIS A 148 5.06 -15.36 -9.22
C HIS A 148 5.85 -14.05 -8.97
N TYR A 149 5.31 -12.92 -9.40
CA TYR A 149 5.99 -11.63 -9.23
C TYR A 149 5.92 -11.10 -7.79
N PHE A 150 4.90 -11.46 -7.02
CA PHE A 150 4.84 -11.21 -5.59
C PHE A 150 6.02 -11.86 -4.86
N ASP A 151 6.27 -13.14 -5.12
CA ASP A 151 7.37 -13.88 -4.50
C ASP A 151 8.74 -13.30 -4.89
N LEU A 152 8.92 -12.82 -6.11
CA LEU A 152 10.12 -12.10 -6.52
C LEU A 152 10.25 -10.76 -5.77
N ALA A 153 9.19 -9.97 -5.74
CA ALA A 153 9.20 -8.63 -5.15
C ALA A 153 9.43 -8.63 -3.64
N ILE A 154 8.78 -9.55 -2.90
CA ILE A 154 8.89 -9.60 -1.43
C ILE A 154 10.29 -10.03 -0.99
N ASN A 155 10.98 -10.82 -1.82
CA ASN A 155 12.33 -11.29 -1.53
C ASN A 155 13.44 -10.31 -1.90
N LYS A 156 13.12 -9.22 -2.62
CA LYS A 156 14.10 -8.16 -2.88
C LYS A 156 14.58 -7.52 -1.58
N LYS A 157 15.85 -7.13 -1.56
CA LYS A 157 16.46 -6.43 -0.43
C LYS A 157 15.66 -5.16 -0.09
N GLY A 158 15.32 -4.97 1.18
CA GLY A 158 14.55 -3.82 1.66
C GLY A 158 13.03 -3.95 1.52
N ASN A 159 12.52 -5.00 0.88
CA ASN A 159 11.11 -5.32 0.81
C ASN A 159 10.72 -6.39 1.85
N GLY A 160 9.45 -6.47 2.15
CA GLY A 160 8.86 -7.42 3.09
C GLY A 160 7.34 -7.33 3.06
N ASN A 161 6.67 -8.03 3.98
CA ASN A 161 5.21 -8.15 4.01
C ASN A 161 4.51 -6.80 3.98
N SER A 162 4.80 -5.93 4.95
CA SER A 162 4.15 -4.62 5.05
C SER A 162 4.27 -3.81 3.77
N LYS A 163 5.47 -3.76 3.19
CA LYS A 163 5.77 -2.88 2.06
C LYS A 163 5.09 -3.36 0.77
N ILE A 164 5.21 -4.63 0.44
CA ILE A 164 4.65 -5.20 -0.79
C ILE A 164 3.12 -5.28 -0.72
N THR A 165 2.56 -5.74 0.39
CA THR A 165 1.10 -5.85 0.52
C THR A 165 0.42 -4.48 0.61
N MET A 166 1.08 -3.51 1.22
CA MET A 166 0.66 -2.11 1.24
C MET A 166 0.60 -1.52 -0.18
N ALA A 167 1.64 -1.76 -0.98
CA ALA A 167 1.70 -1.29 -2.36
C ALA A 167 0.57 -1.87 -3.23
N LEU A 168 0.28 -3.16 -3.10
CA LEU A 168 -0.85 -3.80 -3.77
C LEU A 168 -2.20 -3.26 -3.29
N TYR A 169 -2.33 -2.99 -2.00
CA TYR A 169 -3.53 -2.39 -1.41
C TYR A 169 -3.79 -0.98 -1.97
N TRP A 170 -2.78 -0.14 -2.16
CA TRP A 170 -2.98 1.19 -2.75
C TRP A 170 -3.64 1.14 -4.12
N ILE A 171 -3.25 0.20 -4.96
CA ILE A 171 -3.74 0.11 -6.34
C ILE A 171 -5.06 -0.65 -6.48
N SER A 172 -5.36 -1.55 -5.55
CA SER A 172 -6.63 -2.29 -5.52
C SER A 172 -6.96 -2.84 -4.13
N PRO A 173 -7.50 -2.01 -3.23
CA PRO A 173 -7.85 -2.43 -1.86
C PRO A 173 -9.01 -3.43 -1.80
N ASN A 174 -9.76 -3.58 -2.89
CA ASN A 174 -10.80 -4.62 -2.98
C ASN A 174 -10.23 -6.01 -3.29
N SER A 175 -9.05 -6.07 -3.91
CA SER A 175 -8.42 -7.33 -4.32
C SER A 175 -7.31 -7.78 -3.37
N PHE A 176 -6.60 -6.84 -2.75
CA PHE A 176 -5.41 -7.10 -1.96
C PHE A 176 -5.56 -6.58 -0.54
N LEU A 177 -5.18 -7.39 0.42
CA LEU A 177 -5.14 -7.03 1.84
C LEU A 177 -3.78 -6.43 2.18
N ASN A 178 -3.78 -5.31 2.90
CA ASN A 178 -2.58 -4.78 3.53
C ASN A 178 -2.22 -5.62 4.77
N LEU A 179 -1.03 -6.19 4.81
CA LEU A 179 -0.46 -6.91 5.96
C LEU A 179 0.67 -6.10 6.60
N ASP A 180 0.39 -4.86 6.99
CA ASP A 180 1.27 -4.13 7.89
C ASP A 180 1.10 -4.63 9.34
N SER A 181 1.98 -4.21 10.23
CA SER A 181 1.97 -4.66 11.63
C SER A 181 0.67 -4.37 12.37
N ARG A 182 -0.07 -3.34 11.96
CA ARG A 182 -1.36 -2.98 12.56
C ARG A 182 -2.45 -3.94 12.14
N ASN A 183 -2.57 -4.23 10.84
CA ASN A 183 -3.54 -5.19 10.32
C ASN A 183 -3.21 -6.61 10.80
N GLU A 184 -1.93 -6.98 10.83
CA GLU A 184 -1.49 -8.26 11.37
C GLU A 184 -1.92 -8.43 12.83
N TRP A 185 -1.62 -7.45 13.70
CA TRP A 185 -2.09 -7.45 15.08
C TRP A 185 -3.62 -7.51 15.18
N TYR A 186 -4.33 -6.72 14.37
CA TYR A 186 -5.79 -6.69 14.38
C TYR A 186 -6.39 -8.05 14.02
N ILE A 187 -5.86 -8.70 13.00
CA ILE A 187 -6.35 -10.00 12.51
C ILE A 187 -6.03 -11.11 13.52
N TYR A 188 -4.79 -11.21 13.99
CA TYR A 188 -4.32 -12.38 14.72
C TYR A 188 -4.40 -12.27 16.24
N GLU A 189 -4.34 -11.05 16.81
CA GLU A 189 -4.13 -10.88 18.24
C GLU A 189 -5.19 -10.03 18.93
N SER A 190 -5.90 -9.16 18.20
CA SER A 190 -6.82 -8.19 18.83
C SER A 190 -8.11 -8.80 19.36
N GLY A 191 -8.45 -10.01 18.95
CA GLY A 191 -9.74 -10.66 19.27
C GLY A 191 -10.93 -10.09 18.49
N LYS A 192 -10.70 -9.22 17.50
CA LYS A 192 -11.75 -8.64 16.63
C LYS A 192 -12.18 -9.57 15.51
N VAL A 193 -11.29 -10.42 15.03
CA VAL A 193 -11.61 -11.49 14.10
C VAL A 193 -11.93 -12.75 14.92
N PRO A 194 -13.01 -13.50 14.62
CA PRO A 194 -13.36 -14.70 15.35
C PRO A 194 -12.23 -15.74 15.40
N SER A 195 -12.08 -16.40 16.55
CA SER A 195 -10.97 -17.32 16.81
C SER A 195 -10.95 -18.54 15.90
N ASP A 196 -12.10 -19.00 15.44
CA ASP A 196 -12.23 -20.09 14.47
C ASP A 196 -11.73 -19.69 13.09
N ILE A 197 -11.95 -18.44 12.67
CA ILE A 197 -11.38 -17.90 11.45
C ILE A 197 -9.85 -17.81 11.60
N VAL A 198 -9.36 -17.17 12.68
CA VAL A 198 -7.92 -16.97 12.93
C VAL A 198 -7.16 -18.30 12.97
N SER A 199 -7.73 -19.33 13.64
CA SER A 199 -7.09 -20.64 13.73
C SER A 199 -6.92 -21.36 12.38
N GLY A 200 -7.71 -20.99 11.38
CA GLY A 200 -7.59 -21.48 10.00
C GLY A 200 -6.62 -20.71 9.11
N LEU A 201 -6.09 -19.56 9.59
CA LEU A 201 -5.15 -18.76 8.84
C LEU A 201 -3.71 -19.30 8.97
N PRO A 202 -2.88 -19.22 7.90
CA PRO A 202 -1.47 -19.56 8.01
C PRO A 202 -0.73 -18.56 8.91
N GLU A 203 0.36 -19.02 9.54
CA GLU A 203 1.29 -18.13 10.24
C GLU A 203 1.94 -17.13 9.29
N ILE A 204 2.16 -15.92 9.77
CA ILE A 204 2.87 -14.86 9.06
C ILE A 204 4.38 -15.09 9.21
N GLU A 205 5.04 -15.42 8.12
CA GLU A 205 6.49 -15.51 8.04
C GLU A 205 7.10 -14.11 7.80
N ALA A 206 8.39 -13.96 8.10
CA ALA A 206 9.12 -12.71 7.87
C ALA A 206 9.03 -12.22 6.42
N LYS A 207 8.97 -13.15 5.46
CA LYS A 207 8.64 -12.93 4.06
C LYS A 207 7.62 -13.97 3.64
N ILE A 208 6.35 -13.60 3.72
CA ILE A 208 5.24 -14.52 3.46
C ILE A 208 5.23 -14.95 1.99
N PRO A 209 5.20 -16.25 1.67
CA PRO A 209 5.03 -16.70 0.31
C PRO A 209 3.62 -16.37 -0.22
N SER A 210 3.52 -16.13 -1.52
CA SER A 210 2.26 -15.78 -2.18
C SER A 210 1.13 -16.77 -1.91
N SER A 211 1.43 -18.06 -1.81
CA SER A 211 0.43 -19.10 -1.50
C SER A 211 -0.26 -18.85 -0.16
N LYS A 212 0.50 -18.53 0.89
CA LYS A 212 -0.04 -18.20 2.21
C LYS A 212 -0.73 -16.85 2.21
N TYR A 213 -0.16 -15.85 1.53
CA TYR A 213 -0.79 -14.53 1.39
C TYR A 213 -2.19 -14.64 0.78
N PHE A 214 -2.32 -15.33 -0.35
CA PHE A 214 -3.63 -15.52 -0.99
C PHE A 214 -4.58 -16.37 -0.17
N GLN A 215 -4.08 -17.33 0.61
CA GLN A 215 -4.93 -18.08 1.55
C GLN A 215 -5.54 -17.15 2.61
N ILE A 216 -4.75 -16.22 3.18
CA ILE A 216 -5.25 -15.21 4.13
C ILE A 216 -6.27 -14.31 3.44
N VAL A 217 -5.95 -13.80 2.24
CA VAL A 217 -6.85 -12.92 1.46
C VAL A 217 -8.20 -13.58 1.20
N GLU A 218 -8.21 -14.83 0.76
CA GLU A 218 -9.44 -15.57 0.44
C GLU A 218 -10.26 -15.89 1.69
N SER A 219 -9.62 -16.35 2.76
CA SER A 219 -10.27 -16.66 4.02
C SER A 219 -10.92 -15.42 4.65
N LEU A 220 -10.18 -14.31 4.71
CA LEU A 220 -10.72 -13.07 5.25
C LEU A 220 -11.80 -12.45 4.36
N ARG A 221 -11.64 -12.53 3.03
CA ARG A 221 -12.70 -12.08 2.12
C ARG A 221 -13.99 -12.85 2.34
N SER A 222 -13.92 -14.17 2.47
CA SER A 222 -15.08 -15.00 2.74
C SER A 222 -15.75 -14.66 4.07
N TYR A 223 -14.96 -14.44 5.12
CA TYR A 223 -15.46 -13.99 6.41
C TYR A 223 -16.14 -12.60 6.31
N LEU A 224 -15.49 -11.61 5.70
CA LEU A 224 -16.04 -10.26 5.57
C LEU A 224 -17.33 -10.20 4.72
N GLN A 225 -17.52 -11.13 3.81
CA GLN A 225 -18.74 -11.26 3.00
C GLN A 225 -19.83 -12.11 3.68
N SER A 226 -19.53 -12.74 4.80
CA SER A 226 -20.51 -13.53 5.56
C SER A 226 -21.42 -12.65 6.42
N SER A 227 -22.51 -13.24 6.94
CA SER A 227 -23.41 -12.57 7.90
C SER A 227 -22.80 -12.42 9.30
N GLU A 228 -21.63 -13.01 9.56
CA GLU A 228 -20.95 -12.97 10.85
C GLU A 228 -20.09 -11.72 11.01
N SER A 229 -19.77 -11.03 9.91
CA SER A 229 -18.95 -9.83 9.91
C SER A 229 -19.80 -8.56 9.80
N GLU A 230 -19.50 -7.58 10.67
CA GLU A 230 -20.03 -6.22 10.54
C GLU A 230 -19.26 -5.42 9.48
N LEU A 231 -18.01 -5.80 9.20
CA LEU A 231 -17.14 -5.19 8.19
C LEU A 231 -17.36 -5.90 6.84
N LYS A 232 -17.32 -5.16 5.75
CA LYS A 232 -17.71 -5.67 4.42
C LYS A 232 -16.53 -5.98 3.51
N ASP A 233 -15.41 -5.31 3.70
CA ASP A 233 -14.24 -5.42 2.83
C ASP A 233 -12.93 -5.07 3.55
N PHE A 234 -11.80 -5.19 2.85
CA PHE A 234 -10.47 -4.89 3.39
C PHE A 234 -10.26 -3.42 3.74
N LYS A 235 -11.00 -2.50 3.13
CA LYS A 235 -10.91 -1.07 3.46
C LYS A 235 -11.53 -0.81 4.84
N GLU A 236 -12.71 -1.38 5.06
CA GLU A 236 -13.38 -1.28 6.36
C GLU A 236 -12.57 -2.00 7.45
N LEU A 237 -11.98 -3.17 7.15
CA LEU A 237 -11.09 -3.86 8.08
C LEU A 237 -9.88 -3.00 8.44
N SER A 238 -9.17 -2.44 7.46
CA SER A 238 -8.01 -1.60 7.70
C SER A 238 -8.38 -0.33 8.47
N PHE A 239 -9.55 0.24 8.22
CA PHE A 239 -10.05 1.41 8.94
C PHE A 239 -10.38 1.07 10.40
N ASP A 240 -11.07 -0.04 10.64
CA ASP A 240 -11.37 -0.48 12.00
C ASP A 240 -10.11 -0.86 12.78
N ALA A 241 -9.14 -1.50 12.12
CA ALA A 241 -7.84 -1.79 12.70
C ALA A 241 -7.11 -0.50 13.13
N TRP A 242 -7.13 0.54 12.29
CA TRP A 242 -6.58 1.84 12.63
C TRP A 242 -7.30 2.46 13.83
N LYS A 243 -8.63 2.57 13.80
CA LYS A 243 -9.44 3.11 14.89
C LYS A 243 -9.19 2.39 16.22
N TYR A 244 -9.25 1.07 16.19
CA TYR A 244 -9.11 0.25 17.39
C TYR A 244 -7.68 0.32 17.96
N SER A 245 -6.66 0.34 17.11
CA SER A 245 -5.27 0.51 17.57
C SER A 245 -5.03 1.88 18.24
N GLU A 246 -5.63 2.95 17.71
CA GLU A 246 -5.55 4.29 18.33
C GLU A 246 -6.24 4.31 19.71
N GLN A 247 -7.41 3.69 19.82
CA GLN A 247 -8.12 3.55 21.10
C GLN A 247 -7.26 2.80 22.13
N VAL A 248 -6.72 1.65 21.79
CA VAL A 248 -5.87 0.84 22.68
C VAL A 248 -4.61 1.62 23.10
N ASN A 249 -4.00 2.37 22.21
CA ASN A 249 -2.83 3.21 22.52
C ASN A 249 -3.19 4.33 23.49
N GLN A 250 -4.36 4.96 23.35
CA GLN A 250 -4.83 6.00 24.27
C GLN A 250 -5.11 5.43 25.66
N GLU A 251 -5.75 4.27 25.75
CA GLU A 251 -6.01 3.58 27.02
C GLU A 251 -4.71 3.23 27.76
N LYS A 252 -3.72 2.62 27.07
CA LYS A 252 -2.40 2.33 27.62
C LYS A 252 -1.66 3.59 28.08
N ALA A 253 -1.78 4.70 27.35
CA ALA A 253 -1.16 5.96 27.73
C ALA A 253 -1.81 6.57 28.98
N ALA A 254 -3.13 6.45 29.13
CA ALA A 254 -3.87 6.90 30.31
C ALA A 254 -3.48 6.09 31.56
N GLU A 255 -3.42 4.75 31.43
CA GLU A 255 -2.99 3.86 32.51
C GLU A 255 -1.56 4.18 33.00
N LYS A 256 -0.61 4.37 32.08
CA LYS A 256 0.77 4.77 32.43
C LYS A 256 0.83 6.09 33.20
N LYS A 257 0.03 7.09 32.77
CA LYS A 257 -0.05 8.39 33.46
C LYS A 257 -0.67 8.25 34.85
N ALA A 258 -1.67 7.37 35.02
CA ALA A 258 -2.28 7.12 36.33
C ALA A 258 -1.28 6.44 37.28
N ALA A 259 -0.55 5.41 36.80
CA ALA A 259 0.47 4.70 37.59
C ALA A 259 1.62 5.63 38.05
N THR A 260 2.05 6.58 37.19
CA THR A 260 3.11 7.54 37.55
C THR A 260 2.67 8.60 38.56
N LYS A 261 1.37 8.84 38.73
CA LYS A 261 0.84 9.79 39.73
C LYS A 261 0.68 9.18 41.12
N VAL A 262 0.73 7.86 41.25
CA VAL A 262 0.55 7.12 42.52
C VAL A 262 1.89 6.72 43.14
N SER A 263 2.96 6.83 42.40
CA SER A 263 4.36 6.68 42.90
C SER A 263 4.98 8.03 43.23
#